data_0d9968fcd91b5901e9c3a283a8de2eb6
#
_entry.id   0d9968fcd91b5901e9c3a283a8de2eb6
#
_cell.length_a   1.000
_cell.length_b   1.000
_cell.length_c   1.000
_cell.angle_alpha   90.00
_cell.angle_beta   90.00
_cell.angle_gamma   90.00
#
_symmetry.space_group_name_H-M   'P 1'
#
loop_
_entity.id
_entity.type
_entity.pdbx_description
1 polymer ?
#
loop_
_entity_poly.entity_id
_entity_poly.type
_entity_poly.pdbx_seq_one_letter_code
_entity_poly.pdbx_strand_id
1 'polypeptide(L)'
;MQPQDIICKKRAGQKLTSAEISAFVQGIDDWSIADGQIAALLMATLINGADTDEIVELVKAVVDTGMVLNWDAVDLNGPVAAVYTMPGVGDKVEIIAGAVLAACGLYVPMICDRMQYHAGGTMDKLDSILGYD
;
A
#
# COMPACT_ATOMS: atom_id res chain seq x y z
N MET A 1 -11.61 10.71 -18.95
CA MET A 1 -12.37 9.45 -18.66
C MET A 1 -13.12 9.69 -17.38
N GLN A 2 -14.40 9.33 -17.29
CA GLN A 2 -15.18 9.63 -16.09
C GLN A 2 -15.03 8.47 -15.10
N PRO A 3 -14.78 8.74 -13.80
CA PRO A 3 -14.65 7.68 -12.79
C PRO A 3 -15.85 6.73 -12.72
N GLN A 4 -17.04 7.25 -12.96
CA GLN A 4 -18.28 6.48 -12.97
C GLN A 4 -18.29 5.39 -14.03
N ASP A 5 -17.71 5.66 -15.21
CA ASP A 5 -17.66 4.68 -16.31
C ASP A 5 -16.76 3.50 -15.94
N ILE A 6 -15.63 3.77 -15.28
CA ILE A 6 -14.70 2.76 -14.77
C ILE A 6 -15.38 1.90 -13.72
N ILE A 7 -16.08 2.52 -12.77
CA ILE A 7 -16.82 1.82 -11.72
C ILE A 7 -17.91 0.94 -12.32
N CYS A 8 -18.70 1.46 -13.26
CA CYS A 8 -19.77 0.72 -13.91
C CYS A 8 -19.21 -0.49 -14.70
N LYS A 9 -18.09 -0.31 -15.38
CA LYS A 9 -17.41 -1.36 -16.11
C LYS A 9 -16.95 -2.48 -15.18
N LYS A 10 -16.31 -2.14 -14.05
CA LYS A 10 -15.87 -3.13 -13.05
C LYS A 10 -17.04 -3.81 -12.37
N ARG A 11 -18.09 -3.07 -12.03
CA ARG A 11 -19.34 -3.61 -11.48
C ARG A 11 -19.99 -4.63 -12.42
N ALA A 12 -19.87 -4.44 -13.74
CA ALA A 12 -20.35 -5.37 -14.75
C ALA A 12 -19.45 -6.60 -14.94
N GLY A 13 -18.42 -6.79 -14.13
CA GLY A 13 -17.48 -7.90 -14.21
C GLY A 13 -16.50 -7.79 -15.38
N GLN A 14 -16.36 -6.62 -16.00
CA GLN A 14 -15.46 -6.42 -17.11
C GLN A 14 -14.05 -6.04 -16.63
N LYS A 15 -13.04 -6.49 -17.37
CA LYS A 15 -11.64 -6.16 -17.11
C LYS A 15 -11.37 -4.67 -17.39
N LEU A 16 -10.67 -4.02 -16.48
CA LEU A 16 -10.18 -2.67 -16.67
C LEU A 16 -8.90 -2.66 -17.51
N THR A 17 -8.74 -1.66 -18.33
CA THR A 17 -7.50 -1.43 -19.06
C THR A 17 -6.48 -0.69 -18.20
N SER A 18 -5.19 -0.78 -18.55
CA SER A 18 -4.11 -0.02 -17.91
C SER A 18 -4.42 1.48 -17.86
N ALA A 19 -4.94 2.05 -18.94
CA ALA A 19 -5.28 3.47 -19.01
C ALA A 19 -6.44 3.85 -18.05
N GLU A 20 -7.43 2.97 -17.86
CA GLU A 20 -8.54 3.20 -16.92
C GLU A 20 -8.04 3.14 -15.48
N ILE A 21 -7.18 2.17 -15.16
CA ILE A 21 -6.57 2.01 -13.85
C ILE A 21 -5.70 3.23 -13.52
N SER A 22 -4.79 3.61 -14.42
CA SER A 22 -3.91 4.77 -14.23
C SER A 22 -4.69 6.06 -14.06
N ALA A 23 -5.73 6.29 -14.87
CA ALA A 23 -6.56 7.48 -14.76
C ALA A 23 -7.33 7.53 -13.44
N PHE A 24 -7.78 6.38 -12.92
CA PHE A 24 -8.47 6.33 -11.64
C PHE A 24 -7.51 6.58 -10.48
N VAL A 25 -6.34 5.95 -10.48
CA VAL A 25 -5.31 6.14 -9.44
C VAL A 25 -4.81 7.59 -9.43
N GLN A 26 -4.57 8.18 -10.61
CA GLN A 26 -4.19 9.59 -10.70
C GLN A 26 -5.28 10.52 -10.13
N GLY A 27 -6.56 10.20 -10.37
CA GLY A 27 -7.67 10.97 -9.81
C GLY A 27 -7.82 10.81 -8.29
N ILE A 28 -7.29 9.74 -7.69
CA ILE A 28 -7.16 9.63 -6.23
C ILE A 28 -6.06 10.56 -5.74
N ASP A 29 -4.90 10.55 -6.39
CA ASP A 29 -3.73 11.32 -6.01
C ASP A 29 -3.98 12.84 -6.09
N ASP A 30 -4.64 13.30 -7.15
CA ASP A 30 -4.98 14.72 -7.34
C ASP A 30 -6.29 15.16 -6.67
N TRP A 31 -6.95 14.28 -5.89
CA TRP A 31 -8.19 14.53 -5.15
C TRP A 31 -9.40 14.85 -6.04
N SER A 32 -9.36 14.53 -7.32
CA SER A 32 -10.48 14.73 -8.25
C SER A 32 -11.57 13.64 -8.12
N ILE A 33 -11.24 12.51 -7.49
CA ILE A 33 -12.16 11.41 -7.23
C ILE A 33 -12.58 11.42 -5.75
N ALA A 34 -13.88 11.42 -5.50
CA ALA A 34 -14.42 11.41 -4.15
C ALA A 34 -14.30 10.02 -3.49
N ASP A 35 -14.15 9.98 -2.14
CA ASP A 35 -14.03 8.77 -1.34
C ASP A 35 -15.11 7.72 -1.64
N GLY A 36 -16.35 8.18 -1.87
CA GLY A 36 -17.46 7.30 -2.24
C GLY A 36 -17.24 6.58 -3.57
N GLN A 37 -16.57 7.20 -4.53
CA GLN A 37 -16.23 6.57 -5.81
C GLN A 37 -15.08 5.59 -5.65
N ILE A 38 -14.10 5.91 -4.81
CA ILE A 38 -13.01 4.99 -4.45
C ILE A 38 -13.60 3.74 -3.80
N ALA A 39 -14.44 3.91 -2.79
CA ALA A 39 -15.12 2.80 -2.12
C ALA A 39 -15.96 1.95 -3.08
N ALA A 40 -16.67 2.58 -4.02
CA ALA A 40 -17.46 1.89 -5.03
C ALA A 40 -16.60 1.03 -5.96
N LEU A 41 -15.44 1.52 -6.43
CA LEU A 41 -14.53 0.72 -7.24
C LEU A 41 -13.92 -0.43 -6.44
N LEU A 42 -13.49 -0.19 -5.21
CA LEU A 42 -12.97 -1.23 -4.33
C LEU A 42 -13.99 -2.34 -4.07
N MET A 43 -15.25 -1.98 -3.80
CA MET A 43 -16.32 -2.97 -3.63
C MET A 43 -16.64 -3.71 -4.92
N ALA A 44 -16.66 -3.04 -6.07
CA ALA A 44 -16.85 -3.70 -7.36
C ALA A 44 -15.72 -4.69 -7.65
N THR A 45 -14.49 -4.33 -7.31
CA THR A 45 -13.31 -5.20 -7.44
C THR A 45 -13.36 -6.37 -6.47
N LEU A 46 -13.78 -6.15 -5.22
CA LEU A 46 -13.94 -7.23 -4.23
C LEU A 46 -14.96 -8.28 -4.68
N ILE A 47 -16.07 -7.85 -5.25
CA ILE A 47 -17.18 -8.74 -5.66
C ILE A 47 -16.85 -9.50 -6.94
N ASN A 48 -16.26 -8.82 -7.93
CA ASN A 48 -16.01 -9.39 -9.27
C ASN A 48 -14.58 -9.92 -9.47
N GLY A 49 -13.69 -9.70 -8.50
CA GLY A 49 -12.27 -10.04 -8.58
C GLY A 49 -11.48 -9.07 -9.47
N ALA A 50 -10.18 -9.23 -9.46
CA ALA A 50 -9.24 -8.62 -10.40
C ALA A 50 -8.32 -9.71 -10.93
N ASP A 51 -8.00 -9.69 -12.21
CA ASP A 51 -6.99 -10.61 -12.74
C ASP A 51 -5.56 -10.13 -12.44
N THR A 52 -4.59 -10.98 -12.74
CA THR A 52 -3.17 -10.68 -12.47
C THR A 52 -2.69 -9.42 -13.18
N ASP A 53 -3.14 -9.18 -14.42
CA ASP A 53 -2.72 -8.00 -15.18
C ASP A 53 -3.30 -6.72 -14.56
N GLU A 54 -4.59 -6.73 -14.16
CA GLU A 54 -5.22 -5.60 -13.47
C GLU A 54 -4.48 -5.28 -12.15
N ILE A 55 -4.09 -6.32 -11.39
CA ILE A 55 -3.35 -6.13 -10.13
C ILE A 55 -1.97 -5.53 -10.39
N VAL A 56 -1.25 -6.03 -11.40
CA VAL A 56 0.07 -5.51 -11.78
C VAL A 56 -0.03 -4.05 -12.21
N GLU A 57 -1.01 -3.72 -13.05
CA GLU A 57 -1.20 -2.34 -13.50
C GLU A 57 -1.64 -1.40 -12.35
N LEU A 58 -2.44 -1.89 -11.42
CA LEU A 58 -2.82 -1.12 -10.23
C LEU A 58 -1.59 -0.81 -9.35
N VAL A 59 -0.74 -1.82 -9.10
CA VAL A 59 0.50 -1.63 -8.34
C VAL A 59 1.43 -0.62 -9.02
N LYS A 60 1.62 -0.73 -10.34
CA LYS A 60 2.42 0.23 -11.10
C LYS A 60 1.86 1.65 -10.99
N ALA A 61 0.56 1.81 -11.20
CA ALA A 61 -0.08 3.13 -11.13
C ALA A 61 0.09 3.78 -9.74
N VAL A 62 -0.05 3.00 -8.67
CA VAL A 62 0.16 3.49 -7.30
C VAL A 62 1.64 3.84 -7.05
N VAL A 63 2.58 3.05 -7.54
CA VAL A 63 4.02 3.36 -7.43
C VAL A 63 4.36 4.64 -8.20
N ASP A 64 3.78 4.83 -9.39
CA ASP A 64 4.05 5.98 -10.24
C ASP A 64 3.51 7.32 -9.66
N THR A 65 2.48 7.27 -8.82
CA THR A 65 1.95 8.45 -8.12
C THR A 65 2.66 8.72 -6.79
N GLY A 66 3.32 7.71 -6.23
CA GLY A 66 3.98 7.77 -4.93
C GLY A 66 5.44 8.25 -4.99
N MET A 67 6.00 8.47 -3.82
CA MET A 67 7.43 8.72 -3.67
C MET A 67 8.17 7.39 -3.52
N VAL A 68 9.03 7.05 -4.47
CA VAL A 68 9.92 5.88 -4.37
C VAL A 68 11.21 6.29 -3.66
N LEU A 69 11.49 5.66 -2.52
CA LEU A 69 12.73 5.90 -1.78
C LEU A 69 13.90 5.26 -2.51
N ASN A 70 14.93 6.04 -2.77
CA ASN A 70 16.18 5.57 -3.38
C ASN A 70 17.30 5.61 -2.32
N TRP A 71 17.83 4.46 -2.00
CA TRP A 71 18.89 4.28 -1.02
C TRP A 71 20.29 4.34 -1.62
N ASP A 72 20.43 4.29 -2.97
CA ASP A 72 21.73 4.31 -3.66
C ASP A 72 22.50 5.63 -3.46
N ALA A 73 21.78 6.69 -3.12
CA ALA A 73 22.37 8.00 -2.84
C ALA A 73 22.90 8.14 -1.40
N VAL A 74 22.66 7.15 -0.54
CA VAL A 74 23.06 7.15 0.87
C VAL A 74 24.23 6.19 1.04
N ASP A 75 25.35 6.67 1.61
CA ASP A 75 26.51 5.83 1.90
C ASP A 75 26.22 4.92 3.09
N LEU A 76 25.71 3.72 2.78
CA LEU A 76 25.35 2.69 3.74
C LEU A 76 26.38 1.56 3.71
N ASN A 77 26.89 1.18 4.88
CA ASN A 77 27.86 0.07 5.02
C ASN A 77 27.21 -1.32 5.03
N GLY A 78 26.02 -1.49 4.48
CA GLY A 78 25.30 -2.76 4.45
C GLY A 78 24.09 -2.73 3.53
N PRO A 79 23.50 -3.89 3.27
CA PRO A 79 22.33 -3.97 2.40
C PRO A 79 21.09 -3.38 3.08
N VAL A 80 20.19 -2.85 2.26
CA VAL A 80 18.87 -2.36 2.70
C VAL A 80 17.84 -3.45 2.46
N ALA A 81 17.01 -3.75 3.45
CA ALA A 81 15.94 -4.72 3.36
C ALA A 81 14.67 -4.19 4.03
N ALA A 82 13.54 -4.30 3.36
CA ALA A 82 12.24 -3.95 3.95
C ALA A 82 11.60 -5.18 4.59
N VAL A 83 10.94 -4.98 5.73
CA VAL A 83 10.08 -5.99 6.37
C VAL A 83 8.64 -5.57 6.16
N TYR A 84 7.82 -6.49 5.67
CA TYR A 84 6.38 -6.30 5.53
C TYR A 84 5.65 -7.49 6.14
N THR A 85 4.65 -7.22 6.95
CA THR A 85 3.84 -8.25 7.61
C THR A 85 2.36 -8.10 7.28
N MET A 86 1.62 -9.21 7.39
CA MET A 86 0.17 -9.18 7.17
C MET A 86 -0.53 -8.45 8.31
N PRO A 87 -1.38 -7.46 8.01
CA PRO A 87 -2.12 -6.71 9.00
C PRO A 87 -2.99 -7.60 9.89
N GLY A 88 -3.00 -7.31 11.20
CA GLY A 88 -3.91 -7.91 12.16
C GLY A 88 -3.56 -9.31 12.66
N VAL A 89 -2.64 -10.03 12.01
CA VAL A 89 -2.23 -11.39 12.42
C VAL A 89 -0.76 -11.45 12.78
N GLY A 90 0.12 -10.97 11.92
CA GLY A 90 1.58 -11.11 12.04
C GLY A 90 2.34 -9.81 12.21
N ASP A 91 1.68 -8.69 12.27
CA ASP A 91 2.28 -7.34 12.26
C ASP A 91 3.26 -7.06 13.43
N LYS A 92 3.08 -7.69 14.59
CA LYS A 92 4.05 -7.61 15.69
C LYS A 92 5.43 -8.18 15.34
N VAL A 93 5.49 -9.07 14.35
CA VAL A 93 6.75 -9.71 13.92
C VAL A 93 7.71 -8.71 13.33
N GLU A 94 7.22 -7.67 12.66
CA GLU A 94 8.08 -6.66 12.03
C GLU A 94 8.96 -5.91 13.05
N ILE A 95 8.44 -5.64 14.24
CA ILE A 95 9.20 -4.97 15.31
C ILE A 95 10.39 -5.83 15.73
N ILE A 96 10.15 -7.14 15.92
CA ILE A 96 11.19 -8.08 16.33
C ILE A 96 12.15 -8.37 15.16
N ALA A 97 11.61 -8.65 13.98
CA ALA A 97 12.39 -8.95 12.80
C ALA A 97 13.27 -7.78 12.37
N GLY A 98 12.74 -6.56 12.43
CA GLY A 98 13.51 -5.36 12.12
C GLY A 98 14.74 -5.21 13.03
N ALA A 99 14.57 -5.39 14.33
CA ALA A 99 15.67 -5.33 15.29
C ALA A 99 16.72 -6.45 15.06
N VAL A 100 16.27 -7.68 14.79
CA VAL A 100 17.16 -8.82 14.50
C VAL A 100 17.95 -8.59 13.22
N LEU A 101 17.29 -8.15 12.15
CA LEU A 101 17.95 -7.88 10.86
C LEU A 101 18.95 -6.72 10.98
N ALA A 102 18.61 -5.67 11.74
CA ALA A 102 19.53 -4.60 12.01
C ALA A 102 20.76 -5.08 12.79
N ALA A 103 20.57 -5.94 13.79
CA ALA A 103 21.69 -6.57 14.52
C ALA A 103 22.56 -7.47 13.64
N CYS A 104 22.01 -8.01 12.54
CA CYS A 104 22.74 -8.77 11.54
C CYS A 104 23.48 -7.88 10.52
N GLY A 105 23.41 -6.55 10.65
CA GLY A 105 24.13 -5.60 9.79
C GLY A 105 23.34 -5.10 8.58
N LEU A 106 22.01 -5.29 8.57
CA LEU A 106 21.15 -4.72 7.54
C LEU A 106 20.59 -3.36 7.97
N TYR A 107 20.34 -2.50 7.00
CA TYR A 107 19.51 -1.31 7.18
C TYR A 107 18.06 -1.68 6.90
N VAL A 108 17.18 -1.44 7.86
CA VAL A 108 15.79 -1.88 7.79
C VAL A 108 14.86 -0.67 7.91
N PRO A 109 14.64 0.07 6.80
CA PRO A 109 13.63 1.12 6.79
C PRO A 109 12.24 0.48 6.92
N MET A 110 11.49 0.92 7.92
CA MET A 110 10.13 0.41 8.18
C MET A 110 9.13 1.50 7.88
N ILE A 111 8.27 1.27 6.90
CA ILE A 111 7.13 2.14 6.61
C ILE A 111 5.93 1.54 7.32
N CYS A 112 5.41 2.24 8.32
CA CYS A 112 4.35 1.76 9.19
C CYS A 112 3.13 2.68 9.12
N ASP A 113 1.95 2.10 9.32
CA ASP A 113 0.69 2.84 9.40
C ASP A 113 0.07 2.70 10.80
N ARG A 114 -0.87 3.60 11.12
CA ARG A 114 -1.56 3.62 12.41
C ARG A 114 -2.72 2.63 12.45
N MET A 115 -3.61 2.64 11.50
CA MET A 115 -4.73 1.71 11.46
C MET A 115 -4.51 0.63 10.42
N GLN A 116 -4.56 -0.63 10.85
CA GLN A 116 -4.47 -1.77 9.95
C GLN A 116 -5.69 -2.65 10.11
N TYR A 117 -6.64 -2.51 9.20
CA TYR A 117 -7.83 -3.34 9.13
C TYR A 117 -8.66 -3.27 10.44
N HIS A 118 -8.83 -4.39 11.14
CA HIS A 118 -9.55 -4.51 12.41
C HIS A 118 -8.64 -4.37 13.64
N ALA A 119 -7.35 -4.17 13.44
CA ALA A 119 -6.35 -4.03 14.49
C ALA A 119 -5.65 -2.68 14.43
N GLY A 120 -5.03 -2.26 15.52
CA GLY A 120 -4.11 -1.12 15.53
C GLY A 120 -2.88 -1.42 14.67
N GLY A 121 -2.33 -0.40 14.04
CA GLY A 121 -1.09 -0.48 13.27
C GLY A 121 0.14 -0.59 14.15
N THR A 122 1.30 -0.70 13.53
CA THR A 122 2.58 -0.81 14.25
C THR A 122 2.86 0.44 15.07
N MET A 123 2.56 1.63 14.52
CA MET A 123 2.71 2.88 15.28
C MET A 123 1.82 2.92 16.53
N ASP A 124 0.58 2.45 16.44
CA ASP A 124 -0.33 2.39 17.60
C ASP A 124 0.18 1.46 18.69
N LYS A 125 0.87 0.38 18.32
CA LYS A 125 1.50 -0.54 19.28
C LYS A 125 2.70 0.08 19.96
N LEU A 126 3.53 0.80 19.21
CA LEU A 126 4.70 1.50 19.74
C LEU A 126 4.27 2.63 20.67
N ASP A 127 3.25 3.40 20.31
CA ASP A 127 2.67 4.46 21.15
C ASP A 127 2.11 3.92 22.50
N SER A 128 1.77 2.63 22.57
CA SER A 128 1.32 1.99 23.82
C SER A 128 2.45 1.72 24.83
N ILE A 129 3.70 1.84 24.41
CA ILE A 129 4.88 1.62 25.24
C ILE A 129 5.23 2.95 25.92
N LEU A 130 5.14 2.99 27.24
CA LEU A 130 5.46 4.20 28.00
C LEU A 130 6.91 4.64 27.78
N GLY A 131 7.09 5.88 27.33
CA GLY A 131 8.41 6.47 27.09
C GLY A 131 9.00 6.16 25.72
N TYR A 132 8.25 5.53 24.84
CA TYR A 132 8.58 5.45 23.41
C TYR A 132 8.08 6.74 22.74
N ASP A 133 9.01 7.48 22.10
CA ASP A 133 8.75 8.77 21.46
C ASP A 133 9.44 8.82 20.07
#